data_b8900f88421687847f4306a70825c965
#
_entry.id   b8900f88421687847f4306a70825c965
#
_cell.length_a   1.000
_cell.length_b   1.000
_cell.length_c   1.000
_cell.angle_alpha   90.00
_cell.angle_beta   90.00
_cell.angle_gamma   90.00
#
_symmetry.space_group_name_H-M   'P 1'
#
loop_
_entity.id
_entity.type
_entity.pdbx_description
1 polymer ?
#
loop_
_entity_poly.entity_id
_entity_poly.type
_entity_poly.pdbx_seq_one_letter_code
_entity_poly.pdbx_strand_id
1 'polypeptide(L)'
;TFWSHFEGRATEGFNPEVHLSKVGVVNQTTMLASETQAISDRIRFAIEKREGSADSGQFAQTRDTLCYATNDNQQATQAALKVDQLDMAIVVGGYNSSNTSHLVELCEEKLPTFFIQNELEFKADGMVRHYNWRAGLYQETMSPWPESGQSDVPVILITSGASCPDASVDRV
;
A
#
# COMPACT_ATOMS: atom_id res chain seq x y z
N THR A 1 -17.80 13.40 19.95
CA THR A 1 -18.25 14.53 19.10
C THR A 1 -17.28 14.73 17.94
N PHE A 2 -17.71 15.39 16.85
CA PHE A 2 -16.83 15.72 15.71
C PHE A 2 -15.55 16.44 16.19
N TRP A 3 -15.68 17.45 16.99
CA TRP A 3 -14.55 18.26 17.46
C TRP A 3 -13.54 17.51 18.32
N SER A 4 -13.93 16.44 19.01
CA SER A 4 -12.96 15.63 19.77
C SER A 4 -11.88 14.96 18.88
N HIS A 5 -12.12 14.87 17.58
CA HIS A 5 -11.20 14.28 16.62
C HIS A 5 -10.56 15.31 15.66
N PHE A 6 -11.20 16.47 15.48
CA PHE A 6 -10.83 17.44 14.44
C PHE A 6 -10.52 18.84 14.98
N GLU A 7 -10.45 19.01 16.30
CA GLU A 7 -10.06 20.29 16.91
C GLU A 7 -8.67 20.72 16.42
N GLY A 8 -8.54 21.96 15.98
CA GLY A 8 -7.31 22.51 15.38
C GLY A 8 -6.96 21.99 13.98
N ARG A 9 -7.82 21.14 13.37
CA ARG A 9 -7.60 20.58 12.02
C ARG A 9 -8.66 21.03 11.01
N ALA A 10 -9.57 21.87 11.42
CA ALA A 10 -10.60 22.44 10.56
C ALA A 10 -10.28 23.90 10.21
N THR A 11 -10.69 24.34 9.03
CA THR A 11 -10.60 25.74 8.61
C THR A 11 -11.42 26.61 9.55
N GLU A 12 -10.97 27.83 9.82
CA GLU A 12 -11.71 28.81 10.62
C GLU A 12 -13.12 29.04 10.03
N GLY A 13 -14.12 29.05 10.89
CA GLY A 13 -15.53 29.18 10.50
C GLY A 13 -16.18 27.89 9.99
N PHE A 14 -15.46 26.75 9.96
CA PHE A 14 -16.05 25.48 9.57
C PHE A 14 -17.11 25.02 10.59
N ASN A 15 -18.31 24.73 10.07
CA ASN A 15 -19.40 24.14 10.83
C ASN A 15 -19.80 22.79 10.21
N PRO A 16 -19.60 21.65 10.90
CA PRO A 16 -19.90 20.34 10.36
C PRO A 16 -21.38 20.12 10.02
N GLU A 17 -22.30 20.75 10.74
CA GLU A 17 -23.75 20.62 10.48
C GLU A 17 -24.18 21.29 9.17
N VAL A 18 -23.45 22.32 8.76
CA VAL A 18 -23.73 23.09 7.54
C VAL A 18 -22.88 22.59 6.38
N HIS A 19 -21.57 22.49 6.61
CA HIS A 19 -20.59 22.26 5.53
C HIS A 19 -20.42 20.80 5.15
N LEU A 20 -20.91 19.85 5.96
CA LEU A 20 -20.96 18.42 5.61
C LEU A 20 -22.30 17.99 4.97
N SER A 21 -23.10 18.94 4.52
CA SER A 21 -24.33 18.65 3.79
C SER A 21 -24.04 17.92 2.46
N LYS A 22 -22.91 18.23 1.81
CA LYS A 22 -22.45 17.59 0.59
C LYS A 22 -20.98 17.26 0.69
N VAL A 23 -20.62 16.00 0.50
CA VAL A 23 -19.27 15.48 0.72
C VAL A 23 -18.80 14.67 -0.49
N GLY A 24 -17.52 14.81 -0.86
CA GLY A 24 -16.81 13.95 -1.78
C GLY A 24 -15.52 13.46 -1.14
N VAL A 25 -15.03 12.31 -1.59
CA VAL A 25 -13.76 11.73 -1.13
C VAL A 25 -12.72 11.81 -2.23
N VAL A 26 -11.57 12.35 -1.91
CA VAL A 26 -10.38 12.34 -2.75
C VAL A 26 -9.23 11.73 -1.96
N ASN A 27 -8.32 11.07 -2.63
CA ASN A 27 -7.19 10.40 -2.00
C ASN A 27 -5.86 10.95 -2.48
N GLN A 28 -4.82 10.71 -1.72
CA GLN A 28 -3.46 10.92 -2.15
C GLN A 28 -3.12 9.90 -3.24
N THR A 29 -2.34 10.32 -4.25
CA THR A 29 -2.03 9.52 -5.45
C THR A 29 -1.29 8.21 -5.20
N THR A 30 -0.73 8.02 -4.01
CA THR A 30 0.05 6.84 -3.59
C THR A 30 -0.64 5.94 -2.57
N MET A 31 -1.89 6.23 -2.18
CA MET A 31 -2.65 5.38 -1.24
C MET A 31 -3.05 4.04 -1.86
N LEU A 32 -3.43 3.08 -1.01
CA LEU A 32 -4.07 1.86 -1.48
C LEU A 32 -5.49 2.16 -2.01
N ALA A 33 -5.77 1.69 -3.22
CA ALA A 33 -7.09 1.85 -3.84
C ALA A 33 -8.21 1.22 -3.00
N SER A 34 -7.96 0.04 -2.43
CA SER A 34 -8.91 -0.68 -1.57
C SER A 34 -9.28 0.09 -0.31
N GLU A 35 -8.30 0.72 0.36
CA GLU A 35 -8.54 1.52 1.56
C GLU A 35 -9.34 2.78 1.24
N THR A 36 -8.98 3.48 0.16
CA THR A 36 -9.71 4.67 -0.30
C THR A 36 -11.16 4.33 -0.63
N GLN A 37 -11.39 3.21 -1.31
CA GLN A 37 -12.73 2.74 -1.63
C GLN A 37 -13.53 2.41 -0.37
N ALA A 38 -12.93 1.70 0.59
CA ALA A 38 -13.59 1.36 1.86
C ALA A 38 -13.98 2.60 2.67
N ILE A 39 -13.11 3.62 2.71
CA ILE A 39 -13.39 4.91 3.36
C ILE A 39 -14.54 5.63 2.64
N SER A 40 -14.49 5.69 1.32
CA SER A 40 -15.52 6.32 0.48
C SER A 40 -16.90 5.67 0.70
N ASP A 41 -16.96 4.35 0.70
CA ASP A 41 -18.19 3.59 0.90
C ASP A 41 -18.76 3.80 2.32
N ARG A 42 -17.89 3.87 3.31
CA ARG A 42 -18.32 4.14 4.70
C ARG A 42 -18.89 5.55 4.86
N ILE A 43 -18.29 6.55 4.24
CA ILE A 43 -18.79 7.93 4.26
C ILE A 43 -20.11 8.01 3.50
N ARG A 44 -20.19 7.39 2.33
CA ARG A 44 -21.44 7.30 1.55
C ARG A 44 -22.55 6.69 2.38
N PHE A 45 -22.33 5.53 2.98
CA PHE A 45 -23.31 4.87 3.84
C PHE A 45 -23.78 5.76 5.01
N ALA A 46 -22.86 6.50 5.63
CA ALA A 46 -23.23 7.42 6.72
C ALA A 46 -24.15 8.55 6.23
N ILE A 47 -23.89 9.08 5.03
CA ILE A 47 -24.72 10.14 4.41
C ILE A 47 -26.08 9.58 4.03
N GLU A 48 -26.13 8.42 3.37
CA GLU A 48 -27.38 7.75 2.98
C GLU A 48 -28.27 7.46 4.21
N LYS A 49 -27.66 7.02 5.31
CA LYS A 49 -28.35 6.80 6.59
C LYS A 49 -28.89 8.09 7.19
N ARG A 50 -28.16 9.19 7.10
CA ARG A 50 -28.60 10.50 7.58
C ARG A 50 -29.77 11.04 6.76
N GLU A 51 -29.71 10.91 5.43
CA GLU A 51 -30.69 11.48 4.50
C GLU A 51 -31.91 10.56 4.28
N GLY A 52 -31.85 9.30 4.72
CA GLY A 52 -32.92 8.30 4.50
C GLY A 52 -33.07 7.83 3.06
N SER A 53 -32.13 8.18 2.17
CA SER A 53 -32.16 7.81 0.75
C SER A 53 -30.74 7.57 0.24
N ALA A 54 -30.59 6.51 -0.58
CA ALA A 54 -29.33 6.18 -1.23
C ALA A 54 -28.97 7.16 -2.37
N ASP A 55 -29.92 7.91 -2.88
CA ASP A 55 -29.73 8.81 -4.04
C ASP A 55 -30.07 10.28 -3.65
N SER A 56 -29.61 10.69 -2.50
CA SER A 56 -29.87 12.06 -2.00
C SER A 56 -29.09 13.15 -2.76
N GLY A 57 -28.10 12.77 -3.59
CA GLY A 57 -27.20 13.70 -4.27
C GLY A 57 -26.23 14.43 -3.35
N GLN A 58 -26.18 14.04 -2.07
CA GLN A 58 -25.32 14.67 -1.05
C GLN A 58 -23.91 14.04 -1.02
N PHE A 59 -23.71 12.89 -1.64
CA PHE A 59 -22.40 12.30 -1.85
C PHE A 59 -21.93 12.53 -3.30
N ALA A 60 -20.86 13.29 -3.46
CA ALA A 60 -20.28 13.51 -4.77
C ALA A 60 -19.45 12.28 -5.17
N GLN A 61 -19.77 11.68 -6.31
CA GLN A 61 -18.94 10.65 -6.91
C GLN A 61 -17.66 11.32 -7.44
N THR A 62 -16.55 11.05 -6.78
CA THR A 62 -15.21 11.44 -7.24
C THR A 62 -14.60 10.28 -8.01
N ARG A 63 -13.82 10.59 -9.04
CA ARG A 63 -12.98 9.58 -9.70
C ARG A 63 -11.84 9.21 -8.76
N ASP A 64 -11.36 7.99 -8.89
CA ASP A 64 -10.09 7.58 -8.31
C ASP A 64 -8.99 8.55 -8.75
N THR A 65 -8.25 9.07 -7.79
CA THR A 65 -7.15 10.02 -8.00
C THR A 65 -5.77 9.38 -7.92
N LEU A 66 -5.69 8.04 -7.86
CA LEU A 66 -4.42 7.32 -7.97
C LEU A 66 -3.76 7.61 -9.31
N CYS A 67 -2.43 7.71 -9.31
CA CYS A 67 -1.71 7.73 -10.58
C CYS A 67 -1.75 6.36 -11.25
N TYR A 68 -1.76 6.31 -12.58
CA TYR A 68 -1.82 5.04 -13.33
C TYR A 68 -0.72 4.08 -12.91
N ALA A 69 0.53 4.56 -12.81
CA ALA A 69 1.65 3.71 -12.43
C ALA A 69 1.49 3.08 -11.03
N THR A 70 0.97 3.83 -10.06
CA THR A 70 0.67 3.31 -8.73
C THR A 70 -0.43 2.25 -8.78
N ASN A 71 -1.51 2.54 -9.50
CA ASN A 71 -2.64 1.63 -9.61
C ASN A 71 -2.26 0.34 -10.33
N ASP A 72 -1.53 0.45 -11.45
CA ASP A 72 -1.08 -0.70 -12.23
C ASP A 72 -0.15 -1.61 -11.41
N ASN A 73 0.79 -1.05 -10.65
CA ASN A 73 1.66 -1.82 -9.77
C ASN A 73 0.89 -2.53 -8.65
N GLN A 74 -0.07 -1.85 -8.02
CA GLN A 74 -0.91 -2.47 -7.00
C GLN A 74 -1.75 -3.62 -7.58
N GLN A 75 -2.37 -3.42 -8.74
CA GLN A 75 -3.18 -4.45 -9.40
C GLN A 75 -2.32 -5.64 -9.86
N ALA A 76 -1.15 -5.38 -10.43
CA ALA A 76 -0.21 -6.42 -10.86
C ALA A 76 0.28 -7.24 -9.65
N THR A 77 0.64 -6.58 -8.54
CA THR A 77 1.05 -7.25 -7.31
C THR A 77 -0.09 -8.09 -6.73
N GLN A 78 -1.31 -7.55 -6.65
CA GLN A 78 -2.49 -8.29 -6.19
C GLN A 78 -2.82 -9.49 -7.09
N ALA A 79 -2.63 -9.37 -8.39
CA ALA A 79 -2.82 -10.47 -9.33
C ALA A 79 -1.76 -11.55 -9.14
N ALA A 80 -0.49 -11.17 -8.99
CA ALA A 80 0.61 -12.08 -8.73
C ALA A 80 0.43 -12.84 -7.41
N LEU A 81 -0.04 -12.18 -6.35
CA LEU A 81 -0.32 -12.78 -5.05
C LEU A 81 -1.48 -13.81 -5.05
N LYS A 82 -2.18 -13.98 -6.18
CA LYS A 82 -3.18 -15.05 -6.38
C LYS A 82 -2.59 -16.32 -6.96
N VAL A 83 -1.33 -16.27 -7.40
CA VAL A 83 -0.62 -17.45 -7.91
C VAL A 83 -0.33 -18.38 -6.73
N ASP A 84 -0.71 -19.64 -6.87
CA ASP A 84 -0.39 -20.66 -5.90
C ASP A 84 1.14 -20.94 -5.89
N GLN A 85 1.66 -21.34 -4.73
CA GLN A 85 3.07 -21.75 -4.55
C GLN A 85 4.10 -20.60 -4.53
N LEU A 86 3.70 -19.37 -4.19
CA LEU A 86 4.66 -18.33 -3.84
C LEU A 86 5.22 -18.57 -2.44
N ASP A 87 6.52 -18.58 -2.29
CA ASP A 87 7.20 -18.80 -1.01
C ASP A 87 7.51 -17.49 -0.29
N MET A 88 7.82 -16.43 -1.05
CA MET A 88 8.15 -15.12 -0.49
C MET A 88 7.99 -14.00 -1.51
N ALA A 89 8.08 -12.76 -1.01
CA ALA A 89 8.10 -11.57 -1.83
C ALA A 89 9.34 -10.71 -1.54
N ILE A 90 9.89 -10.12 -2.61
CA ILE A 90 10.92 -9.07 -2.54
C ILE A 90 10.31 -7.81 -3.13
N VAL A 91 10.27 -6.75 -2.34
CA VAL A 91 9.78 -5.44 -2.79
C VAL A 91 10.97 -4.49 -2.87
N VAL A 92 11.25 -4.00 -4.08
CA VAL A 92 12.40 -3.15 -4.37
C VAL A 92 11.97 -1.69 -4.44
N GLY A 93 12.67 -0.81 -3.72
CA GLY A 93 12.43 0.63 -3.82
C GLY A 93 12.89 1.46 -2.64
N GLY A 94 12.66 2.75 -2.72
CA GLY A 94 13.07 3.69 -1.67
C GLY A 94 12.24 3.53 -0.39
N TYR A 95 12.89 3.48 0.74
CA TYR A 95 12.27 3.28 2.06
C TYR A 95 11.32 4.40 2.49
N ASN A 96 11.45 5.57 1.88
CA ASN A 96 10.56 6.73 2.09
C ASN A 96 9.44 6.84 1.06
N SER A 97 9.29 5.87 0.19
CA SER A 97 8.24 5.83 -0.83
C SER A 97 6.96 5.21 -0.28
N SER A 98 5.90 6.00 -0.13
CA SER A 98 4.58 5.50 0.29
C SER A 98 4.05 4.42 -0.64
N ASN A 99 4.23 4.58 -1.95
CA ASN A 99 3.79 3.57 -2.91
C ASN A 99 4.51 2.23 -2.68
N THR A 100 5.82 2.25 -2.45
CA THR A 100 6.58 1.03 -2.17
C THR A 100 6.16 0.38 -0.86
N SER A 101 5.96 1.18 0.20
CA SER A 101 5.49 0.66 1.50
C SER A 101 4.12 -0.01 1.39
N HIS A 102 3.21 0.50 0.57
CA HIS A 102 1.90 -0.13 0.32
C HIS A 102 2.02 -1.45 -0.44
N LEU A 103 2.99 -1.58 -1.36
CA LEU A 103 3.26 -2.88 -2.00
C LEU A 103 3.82 -3.90 -1.00
N VAL A 104 4.69 -3.45 -0.07
CA VAL A 104 5.16 -4.28 1.04
C VAL A 104 3.98 -4.76 1.89
N GLU A 105 3.07 -3.86 2.25
CA GLU A 105 1.87 -4.18 3.02
C GLU A 105 1.00 -5.24 2.34
N LEU A 106 0.74 -5.10 1.04
CA LEU A 106 0.00 -6.08 0.26
C LEU A 106 0.68 -7.46 0.24
N CYS A 107 2.00 -7.50 0.14
CA CYS A 107 2.76 -8.75 0.16
C CYS A 107 2.77 -9.38 1.55
N GLU A 108 2.98 -8.59 2.62
CA GLU A 108 3.02 -9.05 4.02
C GLU A 108 1.71 -9.69 4.48
N GLU A 109 0.57 -9.37 3.84
CA GLU A 109 -0.70 -10.03 4.13
C GLU A 109 -0.70 -11.54 3.83
N LYS A 110 0.19 -12.00 2.95
CA LYS A 110 0.19 -13.37 2.43
C LYS A 110 1.53 -14.09 2.50
N LEU A 111 2.63 -13.37 2.44
CA LEU A 111 3.96 -13.92 2.24
C LEU A 111 4.99 -13.28 3.18
N PRO A 112 6.03 -14.05 3.60
CA PRO A 112 7.25 -13.44 4.10
C PRO A 112 7.77 -12.43 3.08
N THR A 113 8.02 -11.19 3.49
CA THR A 113 8.32 -10.09 2.57
C THR A 113 9.59 -9.37 2.98
N PHE A 114 10.48 -9.16 2.01
CA PHE A 114 11.72 -8.42 2.17
C PHE A 114 11.63 -7.09 1.42
N PHE A 115 11.67 -5.98 2.17
CA PHE A 115 11.72 -4.65 1.60
C PHE A 115 13.17 -4.20 1.50
N ILE A 116 13.70 -4.13 0.29
CA ILE A 116 15.09 -3.79 -0.01
C ILE A 116 15.17 -2.57 -0.94
N GLN A 117 16.29 -1.89 -0.91
CA GLN A 117 16.52 -0.75 -1.81
C GLN A 117 17.19 -1.17 -3.12
N ASN A 118 18.08 -2.15 -3.08
CA ASN A 118 18.82 -2.65 -4.22
C ASN A 118 19.49 -4.00 -3.89
N GLU A 119 20.21 -4.56 -4.85
CA GLU A 119 20.92 -5.85 -4.76
C GLU A 119 21.99 -5.93 -3.66
N LEU A 120 22.52 -4.79 -3.20
CA LEU A 120 23.59 -4.74 -2.17
C LEU A 120 23.09 -5.10 -0.76
N GLU A 121 21.77 -5.23 -0.61
CA GLU A 121 21.17 -5.69 0.64
C GLU A 121 21.32 -7.21 0.84
N PHE A 122 21.67 -7.96 -0.21
CA PHE A 122 22.07 -9.36 -0.13
C PHE A 122 23.57 -9.44 0.20
N LYS A 123 23.90 -9.97 1.36
CA LYS A 123 25.26 -10.03 1.86
C LYS A 123 25.93 -11.36 1.53
N ALA A 124 27.26 -11.33 1.43
CA ALA A 124 28.07 -12.52 1.11
C ALA A 124 27.99 -13.64 2.17
N ASP A 125 27.61 -13.31 3.39
CA ASP A 125 27.40 -14.25 4.49
C ASP A 125 25.99 -14.91 4.49
N GLY A 126 25.20 -14.67 3.45
CA GLY A 126 23.85 -15.19 3.33
C GLY A 126 22.80 -14.40 4.10
N MET A 127 23.15 -13.25 4.68
CA MET A 127 22.17 -12.37 5.33
C MET A 127 21.53 -11.43 4.31
N VAL A 128 20.26 -11.12 4.52
CA VAL A 128 19.53 -10.07 3.79
C VAL A 128 19.21 -8.94 4.75
N ARG A 129 19.68 -7.75 4.43
CA ARG A 129 19.30 -6.54 5.15
C ARG A 129 18.06 -5.97 4.50
N HIS A 130 16.98 -5.87 5.26
CA HIS A 130 15.70 -5.35 4.78
C HIS A 130 15.12 -4.32 5.76
N TYR A 131 14.18 -3.53 5.29
CA TYR A 131 13.60 -2.45 6.07
C TYR A 131 12.21 -2.83 6.59
N ASN A 132 12.03 -2.75 7.91
CA ASN A 132 10.71 -2.82 8.51
C ASN A 132 10.09 -1.42 8.52
N TRP A 133 9.23 -1.15 7.57
CA TRP A 133 8.63 0.17 7.39
C TRP A 133 7.70 0.58 8.55
N ARG A 134 7.07 -0.40 9.23
CA ARG A 134 6.20 -0.12 10.38
C ARG A 134 7.00 0.32 11.60
N ALA A 135 8.13 -0.30 11.83
CA ALA A 135 9.03 0.01 12.93
C ALA A 135 10.02 1.14 12.62
N GLY A 136 10.21 1.46 11.33
CA GLY A 136 11.19 2.44 10.87
C GLY A 136 12.65 1.98 11.08
N LEU A 137 12.90 0.67 11.05
CA LEU A 137 14.19 0.08 11.40
C LEU A 137 14.67 -0.92 10.35
N TYR A 138 16.00 -1.00 10.20
CA TYR A 138 16.61 -2.08 9.43
C TYR A 138 16.66 -3.36 10.25
N GLN A 139 16.45 -4.46 9.57
CA GLN A 139 16.57 -5.81 10.10
C GLN A 139 17.50 -6.62 9.22
N GLU A 140 18.19 -7.59 9.80
CA GLU A 140 19.00 -8.57 9.08
C GLU A 140 18.45 -9.96 9.38
N THR A 141 18.15 -10.70 8.33
CA THR A 141 17.57 -12.04 8.42
C THR A 141 18.40 -12.98 7.56
N MET A 142 18.59 -14.21 8.03
CA MET A 142 19.20 -15.23 7.19
C MET A 142 18.42 -15.36 5.90
N SER A 143 19.10 -15.37 4.77
CA SER A 143 18.48 -15.59 3.47
C SER A 143 17.65 -16.87 3.50
N PRO A 144 16.40 -16.82 3.07
CA PRO A 144 15.56 -18.00 3.00
C PRO A 144 15.88 -18.89 1.79
N TRP A 145 16.96 -18.58 1.04
CA TRP A 145 17.35 -19.38 -0.10
C TRP A 145 17.79 -20.76 0.37
N PRO A 146 17.38 -21.85 -0.31
CA PRO A 146 17.93 -23.16 -0.06
C PRO A 146 19.45 -23.15 -0.33
N GLU A 147 20.20 -23.83 0.51
CA GLU A 147 21.63 -24.06 0.25
C GLU A 147 21.79 -24.79 -1.10
N SER A 148 22.89 -24.49 -1.80
CA SER A 148 23.20 -25.11 -3.09
C SER A 148 23.13 -26.63 -2.99
N GLY A 149 22.15 -27.24 -3.68
CA GLY A 149 21.96 -28.69 -3.70
C GLY A 149 20.63 -29.19 -3.10
N GLN A 150 19.79 -28.32 -2.56
CA GLN A 150 18.40 -28.68 -2.20
C GLN A 150 17.51 -28.67 -3.45
N SER A 151 16.58 -29.61 -3.53
CA SER A 151 15.75 -29.85 -4.71
C SER A 151 14.60 -28.85 -4.88
N ASP A 152 14.27 -28.10 -3.86
CA ASP A 152 13.14 -27.16 -3.90
C ASP A 152 13.65 -25.74 -4.15
N VAL A 153 13.43 -25.28 -5.37
CA VAL A 153 13.72 -23.90 -5.77
C VAL A 153 12.55 -23.01 -5.34
N PRO A 154 12.78 -21.99 -4.52
CA PRO A 154 11.70 -21.12 -4.06
C PRO A 154 11.11 -20.31 -5.22
N VAL A 155 9.79 -20.12 -5.20
CA VAL A 155 9.08 -19.25 -6.14
C VAL A 155 8.92 -17.89 -5.50
N ILE A 156 9.55 -16.88 -6.06
CA ILE A 156 9.69 -15.57 -5.49
C ILE A 156 8.91 -14.55 -6.31
N LEU A 157 8.07 -13.77 -5.64
CA LEU A 157 7.48 -12.57 -6.22
C LEU A 157 8.45 -11.41 -6.08
N ILE A 158 8.91 -10.84 -7.19
CA ILE A 158 9.65 -9.58 -7.20
C ILE A 158 8.73 -8.48 -7.72
N THR A 159 8.59 -7.40 -6.97
CA THR A 159 7.84 -6.21 -7.35
C THR A 159 8.57 -4.95 -6.91
N SER A 160 8.20 -3.81 -7.47
CA SER A 160 8.90 -2.55 -7.18
C SER A 160 7.96 -1.36 -7.12
N GLY A 161 8.35 -0.33 -6.37
CA GLY A 161 7.65 0.95 -6.40
C GLY A 161 7.73 1.60 -7.79
N ALA A 162 6.68 2.33 -8.18
CA ALA A 162 6.58 2.98 -9.49
C ALA A 162 7.73 3.97 -9.81
N SER A 163 8.44 4.45 -8.80
CA SER A 163 9.63 5.32 -8.95
C SER A 163 10.96 4.55 -8.93
N CYS A 164 10.91 3.21 -8.78
CA CYS A 164 12.11 2.39 -8.79
C CYS A 164 12.60 2.21 -10.24
N PRO A 165 13.89 2.45 -10.54
CA PRO A 165 14.42 2.16 -11.87
C PRO A 165 14.40 0.66 -12.16
N ASP A 166 13.99 0.26 -13.36
CA ASP A 166 13.97 -1.14 -13.79
C ASP A 166 15.33 -1.80 -13.62
N ALA A 167 16.41 -1.09 -13.93
CA ALA A 167 17.77 -1.57 -13.74
C ALA A 167 18.13 -1.94 -12.28
N SER A 168 17.38 -1.44 -11.28
CA SER A 168 17.57 -1.85 -9.89
C SER A 168 16.85 -3.17 -9.59
N VAL A 169 15.75 -3.41 -10.26
CA VAL A 169 15.00 -4.69 -10.18
C VAL A 169 15.76 -5.80 -10.90
N ASP A 170 16.30 -5.50 -12.10
CA ASP A 170 17.05 -6.45 -12.91
C ASP A 170 18.32 -6.98 -12.23
N ARG A 171 18.85 -6.27 -11.24
CA ARG A 171 20.03 -6.68 -10.48
C ARG A 171 19.73 -7.50 -9.24
N VAL A 172 18.50 -7.51 -8.81
CA VAL A 172 18.00 -8.32 -7.69
C VAL A 172 17.66 -9.74 -8.15
#